data_7ca12c6a7766d23d29d940ebd80570b9
#
_entry.id   7ca12c6a7766d23d29d940ebd80570b9
#
_cell.length_a   1.000
_cell.length_b   1.000
_cell.length_c   1.000
_cell.angle_alpha   90.00
_cell.angle_beta   90.00
_cell.angle_gamma   90.00
#
_symmetry.space_group_name_H-M   'P 1'
#
loop_
_entity.id
_entity.type
_entity.pdbx_description
1 polymer ?
#
loop_
_entity_poly.entity_id
_entity_poly.type
_entity_poly.pdbx_seq_one_letter_code
_entity_poly.pdbx_strand_id
1 'polypeptide(L)'
;MSAEQGNGRADFPVLPDATGGDARTKAPILEARHLRKYFPLRGVKLFGPKSVVHAVEDTSLALYPGRALALVGESGSGKTTIARLLARLYEPTSGSILFREKSVQGSLGLKEYRRHVQLVFQDPFSSLNPVHDVRYHLSRPLRIHGHVQKSLKEREQILGLLNRVSLSPAEQFITKFPHQLSGGQRQRVAIARSLATRPDVLLADEPVSMLDVSIRLDVLNLLLRLKDEEHLALLFITHDIASARYFAEEALVMYAGQSVEGGPSEEVIQQPRHPYTRLLISAAPDPDRLGPDGEKAASLPARGEIPSLISPPSGCRFHPRCPHAMEICRQRFPGRTDLGGGHWTHCFLYGEGDTAGTNEVDSQPVGKENIVKGVVE
;
A
#
# COMPACT_ATOMS: atom_id res chain seq x y z
N MET A 1 -0.48 -0.04 -46.40
CA MET A 1 -1.52 0.43 -45.49
C MET A 1 -1.21 -0.21 -44.14
N SER A 2 -0.46 0.51 -43.32
CA SER A 2 0.03 0.06 -42.01
C SER A 2 -0.97 0.52 -40.93
N ALA A 3 -1.52 -0.43 -40.18
CA ALA A 3 -2.41 -0.14 -39.05
C ALA A 3 -1.55 0.21 -37.82
N GLU A 4 -1.56 1.48 -37.45
CA GLU A 4 -1.05 1.94 -36.16
C GLU A 4 -1.96 1.40 -35.05
N GLN A 5 -1.41 0.50 -34.22
CA GLN A 5 -2.04 0.07 -32.98
C GLN A 5 -1.93 1.21 -31.97
N GLY A 6 -3.04 1.90 -31.73
CA GLY A 6 -3.16 2.91 -30.69
C GLY A 6 -2.95 2.29 -29.30
N ASN A 7 -1.84 2.65 -28.67
CA ASN A 7 -1.52 2.32 -27.29
C ASN A 7 -2.46 3.13 -26.40
N GLY A 8 -3.55 2.52 -25.93
CA GLY A 8 -4.50 3.12 -24.99
C GLY A 8 -3.79 3.41 -23.67
N ARG A 9 -3.25 4.62 -23.50
CA ARG A 9 -2.85 5.16 -22.20
C ARG A 9 -4.14 5.33 -21.40
N ALA A 10 -4.29 4.59 -20.30
CA ALA A 10 -5.25 4.94 -19.28
C ALA A 10 -4.76 6.26 -18.65
N ASP A 11 -5.37 7.38 -19.04
CA ASP A 11 -5.08 8.68 -18.45
C ASP A 11 -5.53 8.69 -16.99
N PHE A 12 -4.55 8.50 -16.08
CA PHE A 12 -4.76 8.91 -14.70
C PHE A 12 -4.77 10.45 -14.71
N PRO A 13 -5.78 11.10 -14.12
CA PRO A 13 -5.74 12.55 -13.98
C PRO A 13 -4.53 12.92 -13.13
N VAL A 14 -3.59 13.63 -13.74
CA VAL A 14 -2.48 14.25 -13.04
C VAL A 14 -3.07 15.36 -12.21
N LEU A 15 -2.94 15.27 -10.87
CA LEU A 15 -3.41 16.31 -9.97
C LEU A 15 -2.59 17.58 -10.19
N PRO A 16 -3.23 18.78 -10.26
CA PRO A 16 -2.52 20.04 -10.29
C PRO A 16 -1.76 20.25 -8.97
N ASP A 17 -0.50 20.71 -9.05
CA ASP A 17 0.28 21.10 -7.88
C ASP A 17 -0.46 22.18 -7.08
N ALA A 18 -0.63 21.94 -5.77
CA ALA A 18 -1.20 22.91 -4.83
C ALA A 18 -0.25 24.08 -4.51
N THR A 19 0.94 24.12 -5.12
CA THR A 19 1.90 25.23 -4.99
C THR A 19 2.25 25.76 -6.37
N GLY A 20 1.88 27.01 -6.64
CA GLY A 20 2.07 27.73 -7.90
C GLY A 20 3.56 27.87 -8.31
N GLY A 21 4.07 26.87 -8.98
CA GLY A 21 5.37 26.81 -9.62
C GLY A 21 5.31 25.79 -10.73
N ASP A 22 5.80 26.15 -11.92
CA ASP A 22 5.85 25.44 -13.20
C ASP A 22 5.86 23.89 -13.08
N ALA A 23 4.63 23.30 -12.98
CA ALA A 23 4.40 21.89 -12.72
C ALA A 23 4.59 21.09 -14.01
N ARG A 24 5.83 20.77 -14.35
CA ARG A 24 6.08 19.60 -15.23
C ARG A 24 5.60 18.39 -14.47
N THR A 25 4.48 17.81 -14.88
CA THR A 25 3.90 16.57 -14.35
C THR A 25 4.96 15.48 -14.36
N LYS A 26 5.58 15.20 -13.19
CA LYS A 26 6.55 14.12 -13.08
C LYS A 26 5.83 12.80 -13.31
N ALA A 27 6.37 11.93 -14.17
CA ALA A 27 5.85 10.59 -14.36
C ALA A 27 5.93 9.79 -13.03
N PRO A 28 4.97 8.87 -12.76
CA PRO A 28 5.03 8.02 -11.60
C PRO A 28 6.28 7.14 -11.62
N ILE A 29 6.93 6.99 -10.45
CA ILE A 29 8.10 6.12 -10.34
C ILE A 29 7.72 4.65 -10.22
N LEU A 30 6.58 4.37 -9.58
CA LEU A 30 5.99 3.04 -9.45
C LEU A 30 4.49 3.14 -9.73
N GLU A 31 4.00 2.31 -10.63
CA GLU A 31 2.60 2.28 -11.02
C GLU A 31 2.07 0.84 -11.00
N ALA A 32 0.90 0.67 -10.46
CA ALA A 32 0.13 -0.57 -10.50
C ALA A 32 -1.11 -0.36 -11.36
N ARG A 33 -1.34 -1.23 -12.33
CA ARG A 33 -2.49 -1.17 -13.25
C ARG A 33 -3.32 -2.42 -13.15
N HIS A 34 -4.59 -2.27 -12.79
CA HIS A 34 -5.59 -3.34 -12.74
C HIS A 34 -5.12 -4.59 -11.98
N LEU A 35 -4.44 -4.38 -10.83
CA LEU A 35 -3.90 -5.50 -10.05
C LEU A 35 -5.03 -6.36 -9.49
N ARG A 36 -4.92 -7.67 -9.73
CA ARG A 36 -5.74 -8.71 -9.10
C ARG A 36 -4.84 -9.71 -8.40
N LYS A 37 -5.27 -10.15 -7.22
CA LYS A 37 -4.58 -11.23 -6.51
C LYS A 37 -5.57 -12.17 -5.85
N TYR A 38 -5.52 -13.42 -6.31
CA TYR A 38 -6.29 -14.52 -5.78
C TYR A 38 -5.35 -15.56 -5.19
N PHE A 39 -5.65 -16.04 -3.98
CA PHE A 39 -4.89 -17.09 -3.34
C PHE A 39 -5.69 -18.39 -3.35
N PRO A 40 -5.18 -19.48 -3.97
CA PRO A 40 -5.85 -20.77 -3.95
C PRO A 40 -5.82 -21.34 -2.52
N LEU A 41 -6.98 -21.79 -2.04
CA LEU A 41 -7.07 -22.53 -0.79
C LEU A 41 -6.64 -23.99 -1.03
N ARG A 42 -5.65 -24.45 -0.26
CA ARG A 42 -5.22 -25.86 -0.29
C ARG A 42 -6.17 -26.68 0.57
N GLY A 43 -6.75 -27.73 -0.01
CA GLY A 43 -7.13 -28.91 0.78
C GLY A 43 -8.55 -29.04 1.31
N VAL A 44 -9.62 -28.74 0.55
CA VAL A 44 -10.97 -29.05 1.04
C VAL A 44 -11.81 -29.95 0.11
N LYS A 45 -11.50 -30.09 -1.17
CA LYS A 45 -12.25 -31.02 -2.03
C LYS A 45 -11.35 -31.73 -3.04
N LEU A 46 -11.40 -33.06 -3.04
CA LEU A 46 -10.74 -33.90 -4.05
C LEU A 46 -11.38 -33.73 -5.43
N PHE A 47 -12.66 -33.32 -5.47
CA PHE A 47 -13.44 -33.04 -6.66
C PHE A 47 -14.27 -31.76 -6.45
N GLY A 48 -14.13 -30.75 -7.34
CA GLY A 48 -14.86 -29.50 -7.33
C GLY A 48 -14.00 -28.26 -7.62
N PRO A 49 -14.61 -27.10 -7.89
CA PRO A 49 -13.86 -25.86 -8.11
C PRO A 49 -13.04 -25.50 -6.87
N LYS A 50 -11.76 -25.18 -7.09
CA LYS A 50 -10.85 -24.77 -6.01
C LYS A 50 -11.35 -23.44 -5.46
N SER A 51 -11.67 -23.40 -4.17
CA SER A 51 -11.96 -22.15 -3.49
C SER A 51 -10.73 -21.22 -3.50
N VAL A 52 -10.94 -19.95 -3.76
CA VAL A 52 -9.90 -18.93 -3.80
C VAL A 52 -10.24 -17.77 -2.87
N VAL A 53 -9.23 -17.12 -2.31
CA VAL A 53 -9.39 -15.87 -1.56
C VAL A 53 -9.17 -14.70 -2.53
N HIS A 54 -10.17 -13.88 -2.77
CA HIS A 54 -10.12 -12.69 -3.62
C HIS A 54 -9.51 -11.51 -2.86
N ALA A 55 -8.21 -11.55 -2.63
CA ALA A 55 -7.52 -10.59 -1.76
C ALA A 55 -7.42 -9.17 -2.36
N VAL A 56 -7.28 -9.06 -3.66
CA VAL A 56 -7.28 -7.79 -4.41
C VAL A 56 -8.07 -7.99 -5.70
N GLU A 57 -8.98 -7.06 -5.98
CA GLU A 57 -9.87 -7.06 -7.13
C GLU A 57 -9.76 -5.71 -7.87
N ASP A 58 -9.03 -5.70 -8.97
CA ASP A 58 -8.90 -4.55 -9.88
C ASP A 58 -8.50 -3.22 -9.20
N THR A 59 -7.32 -3.21 -8.58
CA THR A 59 -6.77 -2.00 -7.95
C THR A 59 -5.67 -1.39 -8.81
N SER A 60 -5.79 -0.08 -9.06
CA SER A 60 -4.77 0.72 -9.72
C SER A 60 -4.31 1.85 -8.80
N LEU A 61 -2.99 2.11 -8.78
CA LEU A 61 -2.40 3.21 -8.00
C LEU A 61 -1.06 3.65 -8.61
N ALA A 62 -0.65 4.87 -8.32
CA ALA A 62 0.63 5.43 -8.76
C ALA A 62 1.35 6.11 -7.59
N LEU A 63 2.68 5.93 -7.53
CA LEU A 63 3.54 6.56 -6.54
C LEU A 63 4.50 7.53 -7.23
N TYR A 64 4.62 8.73 -6.69
CA TYR A 64 5.42 9.81 -7.25
C TYR A 64 6.58 10.17 -6.32
N PRO A 65 7.77 10.53 -6.88
CA PRO A 65 8.92 10.94 -6.06
C PRO A 65 8.58 12.13 -5.16
N GLY A 66 8.95 12.03 -3.88
CA GLY A 66 8.71 13.07 -2.87
C GLY A 66 7.26 13.20 -2.42
N ARG A 67 6.37 12.26 -2.77
CA ARG A 67 4.96 12.26 -2.38
C ARG A 67 4.58 10.96 -1.66
N ALA A 68 3.60 11.07 -0.77
CA ALA A 68 3.03 9.95 -0.06
C ALA A 68 1.60 9.65 -0.55
N LEU A 69 1.30 8.37 -0.76
CA LEU A 69 -0.05 7.84 -0.95
C LEU A 69 -0.43 7.04 0.30
N ALA A 70 -1.51 7.42 0.97
CA ALA A 70 -2.08 6.61 2.04
C ALA A 70 -3.03 5.54 1.48
N LEU A 71 -2.83 4.30 1.87
CA LEU A 71 -3.74 3.20 1.56
C LEU A 71 -4.49 2.80 2.83
N VAL A 72 -5.79 3.12 2.88
CA VAL A 72 -6.59 3.07 4.10
C VAL A 72 -7.73 2.05 3.97
N GLY A 73 -8.12 1.41 5.07
CA GLY A 73 -9.25 0.49 5.13
C GLY A 73 -9.17 -0.46 6.33
N GLU A 74 -10.25 -1.19 6.59
CA GLU A 74 -10.33 -2.18 7.67
C GLU A 74 -9.29 -3.29 7.51
N SER A 75 -9.01 -4.02 8.62
CA SER A 75 -8.15 -5.22 8.55
C SER A 75 -8.71 -6.23 7.56
N GLY A 76 -7.85 -6.89 6.80
CA GLY A 76 -8.27 -7.84 5.76
C GLY A 76 -8.78 -7.21 4.45
N SER A 77 -8.77 -5.88 4.29
CA SER A 77 -9.21 -5.24 3.03
C SER A 77 -8.26 -5.41 1.84
N GLY A 78 -7.08 -6.04 2.02
CA GLY A 78 -6.13 -6.31 0.93
C GLY A 78 -4.90 -5.41 0.88
N LYS A 79 -4.76 -4.41 1.76
CA LYS A 79 -3.66 -3.42 1.79
C LYS A 79 -2.26 -4.03 1.82
N THR A 80 -2.01 -4.91 2.80
CA THR A 80 -0.75 -5.65 2.92
C THR A 80 -0.46 -6.50 1.68
N THR A 81 -1.52 -7.06 1.04
CA THR A 81 -1.36 -7.80 -0.21
C THR A 81 -0.86 -6.90 -1.33
N ILE A 82 -1.37 -5.68 -1.44
CA ILE A 82 -0.87 -4.69 -2.41
C ILE A 82 0.60 -4.36 -2.14
N ALA A 83 0.99 -4.06 -0.88
CA ALA A 83 2.40 -3.79 -0.57
C ALA A 83 3.31 -4.97 -0.96
N ARG A 84 2.89 -6.21 -0.71
CA ARG A 84 3.65 -7.41 -1.06
C ARG A 84 3.71 -7.67 -2.57
N LEU A 85 2.67 -7.30 -3.33
CA LEU A 85 2.69 -7.31 -4.79
C LEU A 85 3.68 -6.28 -5.33
N LEU A 86 3.61 -5.05 -4.84
CA LEU A 86 4.52 -3.96 -5.21
C LEU A 86 5.97 -4.27 -4.83
N ALA A 87 6.23 -4.93 -3.70
CA ALA A 87 7.55 -5.41 -3.31
C ALA A 87 8.02 -6.67 -4.10
N ARG A 88 7.19 -7.18 -5.02
CA ARG A 88 7.41 -8.46 -5.72
C ARG A 88 7.71 -9.64 -4.77
N LEU A 89 7.03 -9.66 -3.63
CA LEU A 89 6.98 -10.84 -2.74
C LEU A 89 5.89 -11.81 -3.19
N TYR A 90 4.87 -11.29 -3.87
CA TYR A 90 3.84 -12.06 -4.56
C TYR A 90 3.78 -11.63 -6.03
N GLU A 91 3.48 -12.60 -6.90
CA GLU A 91 3.14 -12.31 -8.28
C GLU A 91 1.63 -11.99 -8.37
N PRO A 92 1.20 -11.00 -9.17
CA PRO A 92 -0.21 -10.73 -9.39
C PRO A 92 -0.86 -11.89 -10.16
N THR A 93 -2.16 -12.12 -9.95
CA THR A 93 -2.96 -13.05 -10.76
C THR A 93 -3.22 -12.45 -12.15
N SER A 94 -3.47 -11.14 -12.20
CA SER A 94 -3.53 -10.35 -13.44
C SER A 94 -3.21 -8.89 -13.13
N GLY A 95 -3.07 -8.07 -14.18
CA GLY A 95 -2.61 -6.70 -14.08
C GLY A 95 -1.09 -6.58 -14.22
N SER A 96 -0.58 -5.37 -14.12
CA SER A 96 0.84 -5.09 -14.32
C SER A 96 1.38 -4.11 -13.29
N ILE A 97 2.69 -4.21 -13.03
CA ILE A 97 3.44 -3.27 -12.20
C ILE A 97 4.53 -2.68 -13.08
N LEU A 98 4.61 -1.36 -13.13
CA LEU A 98 5.59 -0.60 -13.88
C LEU A 98 6.50 0.15 -12.91
N PHE A 99 7.79 0.05 -13.09
CA PHE A 99 8.80 0.84 -12.40
C PHE A 99 9.54 1.70 -13.41
N ARG A 100 9.47 3.03 -13.27
CA ARG A 100 10.02 3.97 -14.26
C ARG A 100 9.54 3.62 -15.69
N GLU A 101 8.22 3.42 -15.83
CA GLU A 101 7.52 3.06 -17.07
C GLU A 101 7.87 1.66 -17.64
N LYS A 102 8.76 0.91 -17.01
CA LYS A 102 9.16 -0.43 -17.46
C LYS A 102 8.44 -1.51 -16.66
N SER A 103 7.90 -2.51 -17.35
CA SER A 103 7.27 -3.65 -16.69
C SER A 103 8.28 -4.38 -15.81
N VAL A 104 7.92 -4.60 -14.55
CA VAL A 104 8.78 -5.32 -13.59
C VAL A 104 8.72 -6.84 -13.78
N GLN A 105 7.74 -7.34 -14.55
CA GLN A 105 7.51 -8.79 -14.75
C GLN A 105 8.42 -9.43 -15.79
N GLY A 106 9.15 -8.64 -16.59
CA GLY A 106 9.97 -9.18 -17.69
C GLY A 106 11.32 -8.49 -17.90
N SER A 107 11.45 -7.22 -17.61
CA SER A 107 12.59 -6.40 -18.05
C SER A 107 13.59 -6.06 -16.93
N LEU A 108 13.20 -6.12 -15.67
CA LEU A 108 14.03 -5.75 -14.54
C LEU A 108 14.35 -6.96 -13.67
N GLY A 109 15.63 -7.23 -13.44
CA GLY A 109 16.05 -8.29 -12.53
C GLY A 109 15.50 -8.07 -11.11
N LEU A 110 15.02 -9.13 -10.45
CA LEU A 110 14.40 -9.05 -9.13
C LEU A 110 15.30 -8.38 -8.08
N LYS A 111 16.60 -8.64 -8.13
CA LYS A 111 17.58 -8.03 -7.21
C LYS A 111 17.70 -6.53 -7.43
N GLU A 112 17.74 -6.08 -8.68
CA GLU A 112 17.81 -4.66 -9.02
C GLU A 112 16.53 -3.94 -8.63
N TYR A 113 15.37 -4.50 -8.96
CA TYR A 113 14.08 -3.94 -8.55
C TYR A 113 13.98 -3.77 -7.03
N ARG A 114 14.32 -4.82 -6.27
CA ARG A 114 14.28 -4.79 -4.80
C ARG A 114 15.32 -3.86 -4.17
N ARG A 115 16.32 -3.40 -4.91
CA ARG A 115 17.20 -2.32 -4.45
C ARG A 115 16.43 -1.00 -4.37
N HIS A 116 15.58 -0.74 -5.35
CA HIS A 116 14.85 0.52 -5.49
C HIS A 116 13.51 0.55 -4.73
N VAL A 117 12.86 -0.59 -4.56
CA VAL A 117 11.57 -0.71 -3.87
C VAL A 117 11.72 -1.53 -2.60
N GLN A 118 11.60 -0.85 -1.46
CA GLN A 118 11.78 -1.47 -0.14
C GLN A 118 10.48 -1.51 0.65
N LEU A 119 10.32 -2.53 1.50
CA LEU A 119 9.16 -2.73 2.36
C LEU A 119 9.57 -2.67 3.83
N VAL A 120 8.93 -1.79 4.59
CA VAL A 120 8.94 -1.79 6.05
C VAL A 120 7.73 -2.59 6.51
N PHE A 121 7.98 -3.68 7.22
CA PHE A 121 6.95 -4.60 7.69
C PHE A 121 6.22 -4.06 8.92
N GLN A 122 4.98 -4.49 9.10
CA GLN A 122 4.11 -4.14 10.22
C GLN A 122 4.70 -4.52 11.57
N ASP A 123 5.30 -5.71 11.68
CA ASP A 123 5.89 -6.21 12.91
C ASP A 123 7.42 -6.07 12.92
N PRO A 124 7.97 -5.10 13.67
CA PRO A 124 9.41 -4.93 13.80
C PRO A 124 10.07 -6.07 14.58
N PHE A 125 9.29 -6.81 15.41
CA PHE A 125 9.82 -7.92 16.22
C PHE A 125 10.14 -9.12 15.33
N SER A 126 9.25 -9.48 14.41
CA SER A 126 9.46 -10.57 13.46
C SER A 126 10.40 -10.20 12.31
N SER A 127 10.57 -8.91 12.03
CA SER A 127 11.39 -8.44 10.93
C SER A 127 12.89 -8.48 11.19
N LEU A 128 13.32 -8.51 12.45
CA LEU A 128 14.72 -8.55 12.87
C LEU A 128 15.03 -9.88 13.56
N ASN A 129 15.93 -10.67 12.99
CA ASN A 129 16.35 -11.93 13.61
C ASN A 129 17.07 -11.65 14.95
N PRO A 130 16.54 -12.15 16.10
CA PRO A 130 17.05 -11.82 17.42
C PRO A 130 18.48 -12.35 17.70
N VAL A 131 19.00 -13.27 16.89
CA VAL A 131 20.34 -13.87 17.05
C VAL A 131 21.45 -12.93 16.57
N HIS A 132 21.09 -11.88 15.79
CA HIS A 132 22.04 -10.95 15.20
C HIS A 132 21.88 -9.53 15.77
N ASP A 133 23.00 -8.82 15.89
CA ASP A 133 23.04 -7.43 16.32
C ASP A 133 22.54 -6.46 15.21
N VAL A 134 22.38 -5.19 15.58
CA VAL A 134 21.98 -4.12 14.65
C VAL A 134 22.99 -3.98 13.51
N ARG A 135 24.28 -4.11 13.79
CA ARG A 135 25.32 -4.06 12.77
C ARG A 135 25.10 -5.09 11.68
N TYR A 136 24.81 -6.32 12.04
CA TYR A 136 24.54 -7.39 11.06
C TYR A 136 23.34 -7.04 10.18
N HIS A 137 22.22 -6.56 10.77
CA HIS A 137 21.01 -6.23 10.04
C HIS A 137 21.22 -5.10 9.01
N LEU A 138 22.06 -4.11 9.33
CA LEU A 138 22.35 -2.99 8.43
C LEU A 138 23.46 -3.31 7.42
N SER A 139 24.45 -4.15 7.79
CA SER A 139 25.52 -4.51 6.89
C SER A 139 25.10 -5.42 5.74
N ARG A 140 24.12 -6.29 5.97
CA ARG A 140 23.67 -7.25 4.95
C ARG A 140 23.15 -6.57 3.68
N PRO A 141 22.16 -5.64 3.73
CA PRO A 141 21.70 -4.95 2.52
C PRO A 141 22.81 -4.10 1.88
N LEU A 142 23.67 -3.43 2.66
CA LEU A 142 24.80 -2.67 2.13
C LEU A 142 25.74 -3.55 1.28
N ARG A 143 26.05 -4.74 1.74
CA ARG A 143 26.90 -5.70 1.02
C ARG A 143 26.21 -6.31 -0.19
N ILE A 144 24.95 -6.75 -0.04
CA ILE A 144 24.19 -7.40 -1.11
C ILE A 144 24.04 -6.47 -2.33
N HIS A 145 23.85 -5.18 -2.07
CA HIS A 145 23.64 -4.17 -3.13
C HIS A 145 24.91 -3.41 -3.52
N GLY A 146 26.09 -3.85 -3.01
CA GLY A 146 27.39 -3.34 -3.46
C GLY A 146 27.73 -1.92 -3.00
N HIS A 147 27.06 -1.41 -1.95
CA HIS A 147 27.35 -0.08 -1.41
C HIS A 147 28.63 -0.01 -0.58
N VAL A 148 29.16 -1.17 -0.12
CA VAL A 148 30.37 -1.25 0.69
C VAL A 148 31.26 -2.43 0.29
N GLN A 149 32.56 -2.14 0.12
CA GLN A 149 33.58 -3.16 -0.14
C GLN A 149 34.62 -3.31 1.01
N LYS A 150 34.73 -2.32 1.91
CA LYS A 150 35.76 -2.28 2.99
C LYS A 150 35.12 -2.03 4.36
N SER A 151 35.64 -2.69 5.41
CA SER A 151 35.04 -2.71 6.75
C SER A 151 34.95 -1.34 7.46
N LEU A 152 35.92 -0.44 7.26
CA LEU A 152 35.88 0.92 7.85
C LEU A 152 34.73 1.75 7.25
N LYS A 153 34.60 1.78 5.92
CA LYS A 153 33.50 2.48 5.24
C LYS A 153 32.13 1.90 5.58
N GLU A 154 32.05 0.58 5.84
CA GLU A 154 30.83 -0.07 6.29
C GLU A 154 30.37 0.46 7.64
N ARG A 155 31.28 0.56 8.63
CA ARG A 155 30.95 1.09 9.96
C ARG A 155 30.44 2.52 9.88
N GLU A 156 31.12 3.38 9.13
CA GLU A 156 30.69 4.78 8.91
C GLU A 156 29.29 4.86 8.29
N GLN A 157 29.00 4.05 7.28
CA GLN A 157 27.68 4.02 6.65
C GLN A 157 26.59 3.52 7.61
N ILE A 158 26.88 2.52 8.44
CA ILE A 158 25.93 2.02 9.44
C ILE A 158 25.65 3.13 10.49
N LEU A 159 26.67 3.81 10.99
CA LEU A 159 26.49 4.92 11.93
C LEU A 159 25.67 6.06 11.28
N GLY A 160 25.96 6.38 10.01
CA GLY A 160 25.17 7.34 9.25
C GLY A 160 23.70 6.95 9.12
N LEU A 161 23.41 5.67 8.84
CA LEU A 161 22.04 5.16 8.78
C LEU A 161 21.31 5.26 10.13
N LEU A 162 22.00 4.94 11.24
CA LEU A 162 21.42 5.04 12.58
C LEU A 162 21.11 6.49 12.96
N ASN A 163 21.99 7.43 12.63
CA ASN A 163 21.76 8.86 12.85
C ASN A 163 20.58 9.38 12.01
N ARG A 164 20.45 8.95 10.74
CA ARG A 164 19.32 9.32 9.86
C ARG A 164 17.96 8.92 10.45
N VAL A 165 17.89 7.81 11.16
CA VAL A 165 16.66 7.37 11.83
C VAL A 165 16.58 7.83 13.29
N SER A 166 17.39 8.84 13.68
CA SER A 166 17.41 9.44 15.03
C SER A 166 17.70 8.42 16.14
N LEU A 167 18.58 7.47 15.89
CA LEU A 167 19.17 6.59 16.91
C LEU A 167 20.55 7.12 17.29
N SER A 168 20.57 8.09 18.20
CA SER A 168 21.79 8.75 18.71
C SER A 168 21.99 8.53 20.20
N PRO A 169 23.24 8.33 20.67
CA PRO A 169 24.47 8.19 19.87
C PRO A 169 24.50 6.84 19.14
N ALA A 170 24.78 6.85 17.83
CA ALA A 170 24.71 5.66 16.97
C ALA A 170 25.63 4.51 17.42
N GLU A 171 26.77 4.83 18.04
CA GLU A 171 27.75 3.89 18.56
C GLU A 171 27.17 2.97 19.65
N GLN A 172 26.21 3.46 20.42
CA GLN A 172 25.54 2.68 21.46
C GLN A 172 24.55 1.66 20.91
N PHE A 173 24.04 1.89 19.69
CA PHE A 173 23.03 1.02 19.07
C PHE A 173 23.62 -0.05 18.18
N ILE A 174 24.80 0.19 17.58
CA ILE A 174 25.38 -0.70 16.55
C ILE A 174 25.63 -2.13 17.03
N THR A 175 25.92 -2.32 18.32
CA THR A 175 26.22 -3.62 18.95
C THR A 175 25.04 -4.22 19.70
N LYS A 176 23.91 -3.48 19.80
CA LYS A 176 22.73 -4.00 20.49
C LYS A 176 22.02 -5.06 19.66
N PHE A 177 21.42 -6.01 20.38
CA PHE A 177 20.54 -7.00 19.79
C PHE A 177 19.08 -6.51 19.80
N PRO A 178 18.19 -7.04 18.93
CA PRO A 178 16.80 -6.64 18.88
C PRO A 178 16.07 -6.66 20.24
N HIS A 179 16.34 -7.65 21.09
CA HIS A 179 15.73 -7.78 22.41
C HIS A 179 16.15 -6.67 23.42
N GLN A 180 17.26 -5.96 23.14
CA GLN A 180 17.75 -4.84 23.96
C GLN A 180 17.22 -3.46 23.51
N LEU A 181 16.35 -3.46 22.49
CA LEU A 181 15.78 -2.25 21.92
C LEU A 181 14.29 -2.13 22.31
N SER A 182 13.83 -0.89 22.52
CA SER A 182 12.39 -0.61 22.61
C SER A 182 11.67 -0.86 21.29
N GLY A 183 10.33 -0.91 21.28
CA GLY A 183 9.53 -1.09 20.07
C GLY A 183 9.83 -0.03 19.01
N GLY A 184 9.86 1.25 19.40
CA GLY A 184 10.19 2.36 18.51
C GLY A 184 11.63 2.32 18.01
N GLN A 185 12.60 1.91 18.85
CA GLN A 185 13.99 1.73 18.42
C GLN A 185 14.14 0.59 17.40
N ARG A 186 13.43 -0.55 17.60
CA ARG A 186 13.39 -1.64 16.61
C ARG A 186 12.80 -1.18 15.29
N GLN A 187 11.71 -0.42 15.33
CA GLN A 187 11.08 0.14 14.13
C GLN A 187 12.05 1.05 13.37
N ARG A 188 12.76 1.93 14.08
CA ARG A 188 13.78 2.79 13.47
C ARG A 188 14.92 1.99 12.86
N VAL A 189 15.38 0.88 13.47
CA VAL A 189 16.36 -0.04 12.87
C VAL A 189 15.79 -0.72 11.63
N ALA A 190 14.52 -1.13 11.62
CA ALA A 190 13.88 -1.72 10.44
C ALA A 190 13.79 -0.71 9.28
N ILE A 191 13.47 0.55 9.57
CA ILE A 191 13.50 1.66 8.59
C ILE A 191 14.93 1.88 8.09
N ALA A 192 15.94 1.96 8.98
CA ALA A 192 17.35 2.13 8.61
C ALA A 192 17.83 1.00 7.67
N ARG A 193 17.38 -0.25 7.93
CA ARG A 193 17.68 -1.40 7.07
C ARG A 193 17.12 -1.22 5.65
N SER A 194 15.91 -0.71 5.53
CA SER A 194 15.32 -0.43 4.22
C SER A 194 16.06 0.71 3.49
N LEU A 195 16.48 1.75 4.23
CA LEU A 195 17.26 2.87 3.67
C LEU A 195 18.68 2.49 3.25
N ALA A 196 19.22 1.38 3.77
CA ALA A 196 20.59 0.93 3.43
C ALA A 196 20.78 0.61 1.94
N THR A 197 19.69 0.31 1.21
CA THR A 197 19.73 0.08 -0.23
C THR A 197 19.66 1.39 -1.05
N ARG A 198 19.42 2.54 -0.40
CA ARG A 198 19.12 3.82 -1.04
C ARG A 198 17.93 3.67 -2.01
N PRO A 199 16.74 3.35 -1.48
CA PRO A 199 15.57 3.10 -2.31
C PRO A 199 15.03 4.39 -2.93
N ASP A 200 14.28 4.25 -4.03
CA ASP A 200 13.46 5.34 -4.57
C ASP A 200 12.01 5.26 -4.04
N VAL A 201 11.57 4.06 -3.65
CA VAL A 201 10.21 3.80 -3.16
C VAL A 201 10.28 3.07 -1.82
N LEU A 202 9.54 3.59 -0.85
CA LEU A 202 9.36 2.98 0.45
C LEU A 202 7.90 2.60 0.65
N LEU A 203 7.65 1.31 0.86
CA LEU A 203 6.33 0.77 1.18
C LEU A 203 6.29 0.55 2.69
N ALA A 204 5.47 1.31 3.40
CA ALA A 204 5.36 1.23 4.86
C ALA A 204 4.02 0.56 5.24
N ASP A 205 4.08 -0.73 5.58
CA ASP A 205 2.91 -1.52 5.94
C ASP A 205 2.63 -1.42 7.44
N GLU A 206 1.66 -0.59 7.83
CA GLU A 206 1.28 -0.29 9.21
C GLU A 206 2.48 0.00 10.15
N PRO A 207 3.39 0.90 9.79
CA PRO A 207 4.70 1.03 10.44
C PRO A 207 4.64 1.50 11.89
N VAL A 208 3.47 1.90 12.39
CA VAL A 208 3.28 2.45 13.75
C VAL A 208 2.20 1.73 14.56
N SER A 209 1.55 0.69 13.99
CA SER A 209 0.39 0.02 14.63
C SER A 209 0.72 -0.64 15.97
N MET A 210 1.97 -1.12 16.14
CA MET A 210 2.43 -1.79 17.37
C MET A 210 3.18 -0.86 18.34
N LEU A 211 3.08 0.46 18.16
CA LEU A 211 3.81 1.44 18.96
C LEU A 211 2.84 2.25 19.85
N ASP A 212 3.35 2.68 20.99
CA ASP A 212 2.66 3.62 21.88
C ASP A 212 2.39 4.96 21.19
N VAL A 213 1.32 5.66 21.58
CA VAL A 213 0.83 6.88 20.93
C VAL A 213 1.92 7.94 20.75
N SER A 214 2.73 8.19 21.80
CA SER A 214 3.83 9.17 21.75
C SER A 214 4.91 8.80 20.73
N ILE A 215 5.25 7.51 20.64
CA ILE A 215 6.27 7.00 19.73
C ILE A 215 5.77 6.96 18.28
N ARG A 216 4.45 6.81 18.06
CA ARG A 216 3.84 6.83 16.71
C ARG A 216 4.17 8.11 15.97
N LEU A 217 3.93 9.27 16.60
CA LEU A 217 4.19 10.57 16.00
C LEU A 217 5.66 10.76 15.64
N ASP A 218 6.57 10.31 16.49
CA ASP A 218 8.01 10.38 16.23
C ASP A 218 8.43 9.57 15.00
N VAL A 219 7.84 8.36 14.81
CA VAL A 219 8.14 7.52 13.65
C VAL A 219 7.47 8.07 12.38
N LEU A 220 6.26 8.63 12.48
CA LEU A 220 5.60 9.31 11.37
C LEU A 220 6.40 10.52 10.91
N ASN A 221 6.81 11.39 11.83
CA ASN A 221 7.66 12.55 11.52
C ASN A 221 9.01 12.15 10.91
N LEU A 222 9.60 11.04 11.38
CA LEU A 222 10.81 10.48 10.76
C LEU A 222 10.55 10.09 9.30
N LEU A 223 9.46 9.38 9.00
CA LEU A 223 9.14 8.96 7.63
C LEU A 223 8.84 10.16 6.73
N LEU A 224 8.13 11.20 7.22
CA LEU A 224 7.89 12.45 6.48
C LEU A 224 9.20 13.15 6.14
N ARG A 225 10.09 13.35 7.13
CA ARG A 225 11.39 13.94 6.90
C ARG A 225 12.20 13.16 5.86
N LEU A 226 12.24 11.83 5.95
CA LEU A 226 12.94 10.99 4.99
C LEU A 226 12.33 11.10 3.57
N LYS A 227 10.99 11.18 3.47
CA LYS A 227 10.29 11.42 2.19
C LYS A 227 10.77 12.73 1.56
N ASP A 228 10.81 13.81 2.34
CA ASP A 228 11.14 15.13 1.84
C ASP A 228 12.64 15.28 1.52
N GLU A 229 13.54 14.87 2.44
CA GLU A 229 14.99 14.99 2.29
C GLU A 229 15.55 14.10 1.16
N GLU A 230 14.98 12.91 0.97
CA GLU A 230 15.48 11.92 0.01
C GLU A 230 14.59 11.77 -1.24
N HIS A 231 13.53 12.60 -1.33
CA HIS A 231 12.54 12.54 -2.42
C HIS A 231 11.95 11.14 -2.63
N LEU A 232 11.72 10.40 -1.53
CA LEU A 232 11.15 9.06 -1.59
C LEU A 232 9.69 9.10 -2.06
N ALA A 233 9.34 8.21 -2.97
CA ALA A 233 7.94 7.89 -3.20
C ALA A 233 7.47 6.95 -2.09
N LEU A 234 6.41 7.31 -1.38
CA LEU A 234 6.00 6.60 -0.17
C LEU A 234 4.59 6.04 -0.29
N LEU A 235 4.43 4.74 -0.06
CA LEU A 235 3.13 4.13 0.21
C LEU A 235 3.01 3.93 1.72
N PHE A 236 2.03 4.61 2.33
CA PHE A 236 1.73 4.50 3.75
C PHE A 236 0.44 3.72 3.96
N ILE A 237 0.54 2.51 4.47
CA ILE A 237 -0.62 1.67 4.78
C ILE A 237 -1.00 1.84 6.23
N THR A 238 -2.28 2.15 6.46
CA THR A 238 -2.84 2.30 7.80
C THR A 238 -4.32 1.90 7.84
N HIS A 239 -4.83 1.56 9.02
CA HIS A 239 -6.26 1.48 9.29
C HIS A 239 -6.80 2.77 9.93
N ASP A 240 -5.91 3.68 10.33
CA ASP A 240 -6.25 4.96 10.94
C ASP A 240 -6.27 6.08 9.89
N ILE A 241 -7.47 6.55 9.58
CA ILE A 241 -7.68 7.59 8.56
C ILE A 241 -7.19 8.97 9.00
N ALA A 242 -7.14 9.24 10.33
CA ALA A 242 -6.61 10.50 10.84
C ALA A 242 -5.11 10.60 10.59
N SER A 243 -4.37 9.50 10.79
CA SER A 243 -2.95 9.42 10.43
C SER A 243 -2.74 9.61 8.92
N ALA A 244 -3.66 9.11 8.08
CA ALA A 244 -3.56 9.27 6.62
C ALA A 244 -3.63 10.75 6.20
N ARG A 245 -4.54 11.54 6.79
CA ARG A 245 -4.67 12.99 6.55
C ARG A 245 -3.39 13.75 6.87
N TYR A 246 -2.80 13.45 8.02
CA TYR A 246 -1.57 14.11 8.47
C TYR A 246 -0.36 13.75 7.58
N PHE A 247 -0.34 12.53 7.06
CA PHE A 247 0.86 11.93 6.51
C PHE A 247 0.97 12.00 4.98
N ALA A 248 -0.15 11.95 4.25
CA ALA A 248 -0.15 11.74 2.81
C ALA A 248 -0.90 12.81 2.03
N GLU A 249 -0.36 13.18 0.90
CA GLU A 249 -0.99 14.10 -0.04
C GLU A 249 -2.22 13.48 -0.71
N GLU A 250 -2.21 12.15 -0.91
CA GLU A 250 -3.29 11.41 -1.53
C GLU A 250 -3.72 10.22 -0.67
N ALA A 251 -5.00 9.88 -0.73
CA ALA A 251 -5.56 8.72 -0.06
C ALA A 251 -6.30 7.80 -1.04
N LEU A 252 -6.13 6.49 -0.85
CA LEU A 252 -6.86 5.44 -1.53
C LEU A 252 -7.54 4.56 -0.48
N VAL A 253 -8.87 4.49 -0.53
CA VAL A 253 -9.67 3.71 0.43
C VAL A 253 -9.99 2.35 -0.16
N MET A 254 -9.70 1.29 0.59
CA MET A 254 -9.95 -0.09 0.20
C MET A 254 -10.96 -0.77 1.12
N TYR A 255 -11.90 -1.49 0.52
CA TYR A 255 -12.85 -2.35 1.20
C TYR A 255 -12.90 -3.74 0.58
N ALA A 256 -12.67 -4.77 1.37
CA ALA A 256 -12.80 -6.17 0.97
C ALA A 256 -12.15 -6.49 -0.40
N GLY A 257 -10.95 -6.00 -0.65
CA GLY A 257 -10.19 -6.21 -1.88
C GLY A 257 -10.49 -5.25 -3.03
N GLN A 258 -11.47 -4.36 -2.88
CA GLN A 258 -11.82 -3.34 -3.89
C GLN A 258 -11.36 -1.95 -3.45
N SER A 259 -10.82 -1.14 -4.37
CA SER A 259 -10.67 0.30 -4.15
C SER A 259 -12.03 0.96 -4.35
N VAL A 260 -12.45 1.81 -3.40
CA VAL A 260 -13.81 2.38 -3.39
C VAL A 260 -13.84 3.90 -3.52
N GLU A 261 -12.79 4.57 -3.08
CA GLU A 261 -12.68 6.03 -3.15
C GLU A 261 -11.19 6.43 -3.14
N GLY A 262 -10.83 7.52 -3.80
CA GLY A 262 -9.46 8.03 -3.78
C GLY A 262 -9.38 9.46 -4.30
N GLY A 263 -8.24 10.09 -4.00
CA GLY A 263 -7.96 11.47 -4.37
C GLY A 263 -7.09 12.20 -3.36
N PRO A 264 -7.07 13.55 -3.37
CA PRO A 264 -6.40 14.34 -2.35
C PRO A 264 -6.89 13.95 -0.95
N SER A 265 -5.97 13.71 -0.02
CA SER A 265 -6.32 13.23 1.33
C SER A 265 -7.32 14.14 2.03
N GLU A 266 -7.16 15.45 1.89
CA GLU A 266 -8.07 16.44 2.46
C GLU A 266 -9.51 16.28 1.94
N GLU A 267 -9.69 16.11 0.62
CA GLU A 267 -11.00 15.94 -0.01
C GLU A 267 -11.66 14.61 0.41
N VAL A 268 -10.90 13.51 0.36
CA VAL A 268 -11.40 12.18 0.74
C VAL A 268 -11.85 12.15 2.20
N ILE A 269 -11.15 12.86 3.10
CA ILE A 269 -11.43 12.82 4.54
C ILE A 269 -12.49 13.85 4.94
N GLN A 270 -12.45 15.06 4.41
CA GLN A 270 -13.42 16.10 4.76
C GLN A 270 -14.75 15.96 4.02
N GLN A 271 -14.72 15.47 2.78
CA GLN A 271 -15.89 15.30 1.94
C GLN A 271 -16.05 13.86 1.44
N PRO A 272 -16.07 12.86 2.34
CA PRO A 272 -16.16 11.46 1.94
C PRO A 272 -17.43 11.20 1.13
N ARG A 273 -17.27 10.53 0.00
CA ARG A 273 -18.37 10.24 -0.93
C ARG A 273 -18.88 8.82 -0.75
N HIS A 274 -17.97 7.85 -0.74
CA HIS A 274 -18.40 6.47 -0.57
C HIS A 274 -18.97 6.24 0.86
N PRO A 275 -20.13 5.56 1.01
CA PRO A 275 -20.72 5.30 2.33
C PRO A 275 -19.80 4.55 3.30
N TYR A 276 -18.90 3.71 2.78
CA TYR A 276 -17.88 3.06 3.59
C TYR A 276 -16.84 4.05 4.14
N THR A 277 -16.38 5.00 3.33
CA THR A 277 -15.42 6.03 3.77
C THR A 277 -16.03 6.88 4.88
N ARG A 278 -17.32 7.23 4.75
CA ARG A 278 -18.07 7.93 5.80
C ARG A 278 -18.12 7.12 7.11
N LEU A 279 -18.40 5.81 7.00
CA LEU A 279 -18.39 4.91 8.14
C LEU A 279 -17.01 4.85 8.81
N LEU A 280 -15.95 4.71 8.01
CA LEU A 280 -14.57 4.63 8.49
C LEU A 280 -14.16 5.90 9.26
N ILE A 281 -14.51 7.08 8.71
CA ILE A 281 -14.24 8.38 9.35
C ILE A 281 -15.08 8.56 10.63
N SER A 282 -16.34 8.12 10.63
CA SER A 282 -17.20 8.22 11.82
C SER A 282 -16.74 7.35 12.98
N ALA A 283 -16.00 6.29 12.70
CA ALA A 283 -15.43 5.39 13.70
C ALA A 283 -14.06 5.87 14.24
N ALA A 284 -13.41 6.82 13.55
CA ALA A 284 -12.13 7.36 14.00
C ALA A 284 -12.33 8.30 15.22
N PRO A 285 -11.48 8.19 16.26
CA PRO A 285 -11.48 9.14 17.36
C PRO A 285 -11.07 10.54 16.83
N ASP A 286 -11.97 11.49 16.87
CA ASP A 286 -11.70 12.88 16.48
C ASP A 286 -11.96 13.77 17.70
N PRO A 287 -10.92 14.37 18.32
CA PRO A 287 -11.08 15.25 19.45
C PRO A 287 -11.86 16.54 19.12
N ASP A 288 -11.85 16.96 17.84
CA ASP A 288 -12.55 18.18 17.38
C ASP A 288 -14.05 17.92 17.11
N ARG A 289 -14.49 16.68 17.12
CA ARG A 289 -15.91 16.29 16.96
C ARG A 289 -16.68 16.13 18.27
N LEU A 290 -16.13 16.57 19.38
CA LEU A 290 -16.88 16.74 20.63
C LEU A 290 -17.77 17.97 20.43
N GLY A 291 -19.09 17.75 20.36
CA GLY A 291 -20.06 18.83 20.42
C GLY A 291 -19.88 19.64 21.70
N PRO A 292 -20.47 20.88 21.77
CA PRO A 292 -20.35 21.75 22.96
C PRO A 292 -20.77 21.10 24.26
N ASP A 293 -21.54 20.02 24.23
CA ASP A 293 -22.02 19.26 25.39
C ASP A 293 -21.23 17.94 25.64
N GLY A 294 -20.10 17.72 24.99
CA GLY A 294 -19.30 16.49 25.14
C GLY A 294 -19.94 15.23 24.53
N GLU A 295 -21.06 15.37 23.82
CA GLU A 295 -21.69 14.26 23.13
C GLU A 295 -20.85 13.89 21.89
N LYS A 296 -20.40 12.63 21.83
CA LYS A 296 -19.78 12.07 20.63
C LYS A 296 -20.80 12.14 19.49
N ALA A 297 -20.43 12.80 18.38
CA ALA A 297 -21.24 12.72 17.16
C ALA A 297 -21.59 11.25 16.91
N ALA A 298 -22.86 10.95 16.74
CA ALA A 298 -23.37 9.58 16.63
C ALA A 298 -22.60 8.84 15.55
N SER A 299 -21.80 7.85 15.96
CA SER A 299 -21.13 6.96 15.02
C SER A 299 -22.20 6.27 14.17
N LEU A 300 -22.04 6.30 12.85
CA LEU A 300 -22.95 5.56 11.99
C LEU A 300 -22.91 4.08 12.42
N PRO A 301 -24.06 3.46 12.69
CA PRO A 301 -24.06 2.07 13.14
C PRO A 301 -23.49 1.19 12.05
N ALA A 302 -22.36 0.54 12.34
CA ALA A 302 -21.80 -0.48 11.46
C ALA A 302 -22.78 -1.65 11.39
N ARG A 303 -23.50 -1.79 10.29
CA ARG A 303 -24.42 -2.93 10.08
C ARG A 303 -23.64 -4.11 9.53
N GLY A 304 -23.71 -5.26 10.22
CA GLY A 304 -23.17 -6.53 9.74
C GLY A 304 -21.64 -6.69 9.83
N GLU A 305 -21.17 -7.86 9.48
CA GLU A 305 -19.76 -8.25 9.49
C GLU A 305 -19.08 -7.95 8.14
N ILE A 306 -17.75 -7.91 8.15
CA ILE A 306 -16.93 -7.79 6.93
C ILE A 306 -17.16 -9.06 6.09
N PRO A 307 -17.46 -8.94 4.79
CA PRO A 307 -17.74 -10.10 3.96
C PRO A 307 -16.51 -10.98 3.80
N SER A 308 -16.73 -12.29 3.69
CA SER A 308 -15.68 -13.25 3.41
C SER A 308 -15.10 -13.04 2.01
N LEU A 309 -13.77 -12.99 1.92
CA LEU A 309 -13.07 -12.92 0.64
C LEU A 309 -13.00 -14.26 -0.11
N ILE A 310 -13.49 -15.36 0.50
CA ILE A 310 -13.60 -16.67 -0.17
C ILE A 310 -14.84 -16.71 -1.07
N SER A 311 -15.93 -16.09 -0.60
CA SER A 311 -17.18 -15.96 -1.34
C SER A 311 -17.65 -14.52 -1.21
N PRO A 312 -16.95 -13.56 -1.85
CA PRO A 312 -17.29 -12.15 -1.73
C PRO A 312 -18.67 -11.89 -2.36
N PRO A 313 -19.44 -10.93 -1.81
CA PRO A 313 -20.67 -10.48 -2.44
C PRO A 313 -20.41 -10.01 -3.88
N SER A 314 -21.35 -10.27 -4.78
CA SER A 314 -21.32 -9.75 -6.15
C SER A 314 -21.43 -8.22 -6.15
N GLY A 315 -20.95 -7.58 -7.19
CA GLY A 315 -21.04 -6.14 -7.36
C GLY A 315 -20.21 -5.36 -6.34
N CYS A 316 -20.76 -4.29 -5.78
CA CYS A 316 -20.12 -3.53 -4.71
C CYS A 316 -20.09 -4.36 -3.42
N ARG A 317 -18.93 -4.78 -2.97
CA ARG A 317 -18.77 -5.65 -1.79
C ARG A 317 -19.25 -5.01 -0.49
N PHE A 318 -19.42 -3.69 -0.47
CA PHE A 318 -19.98 -2.98 0.68
C PHE A 318 -21.52 -3.01 0.73
N HIS A 319 -22.23 -3.42 -0.34
CA HIS A 319 -23.68 -3.37 -0.39
C HIS A 319 -24.41 -4.02 0.80
N PRO A 320 -23.92 -5.14 1.43
CA PRO A 320 -24.61 -5.73 2.57
C PRO A 320 -24.62 -4.85 3.82
N ARG A 321 -23.65 -3.94 3.93
CA ARG A 321 -23.48 -3.00 5.06
C ARG A 321 -23.92 -1.57 4.71
N CYS A 322 -24.18 -1.29 3.43
CA CYS A 322 -24.48 0.03 2.94
C CYS A 322 -25.93 0.46 3.27
N PRO A 323 -26.16 1.57 3.96
CA PRO A 323 -27.51 2.07 4.24
C PRO A 323 -28.23 2.58 2.98
N HIS A 324 -27.49 2.83 1.89
CA HIS A 324 -27.98 3.33 0.61
C HIS A 324 -27.90 2.28 -0.50
N ALA A 325 -27.83 0.98 -0.14
CA ALA A 325 -27.71 -0.08 -1.14
C ALA A 325 -28.92 -0.11 -2.09
N MET A 326 -28.62 -0.10 -3.38
CA MET A 326 -29.60 -0.26 -4.47
C MET A 326 -29.46 -1.64 -5.09
N GLU A 327 -30.46 -2.08 -5.87
CA GLU A 327 -30.42 -3.39 -6.53
C GLU A 327 -29.20 -3.53 -7.47
N ILE A 328 -28.86 -2.48 -8.20
CA ILE A 328 -27.68 -2.43 -9.08
C ILE A 328 -26.36 -2.69 -8.33
N CYS A 329 -26.26 -2.27 -7.04
CA CYS A 329 -25.08 -2.51 -6.22
C CYS A 329 -24.82 -4.00 -5.96
N ARG A 330 -25.85 -4.85 -6.07
CA ARG A 330 -25.75 -6.31 -5.93
C ARG A 330 -25.33 -7.00 -7.21
N GLN A 331 -25.63 -6.38 -8.35
CA GLN A 331 -25.44 -6.97 -9.68
C GLN A 331 -24.07 -6.70 -10.25
N ARG A 332 -23.56 -5.45 -10.14
CA ARG A 332 -22.28 -5.06 -10.70
C ARG A 332 -21.52 -4.10 -9.80
N PHE A 333 -20.19 -4.07 -9.95
CA PHE A 333 -19.33 -3.07 -9.30
C PHE A 333 -19.45 -1.75 -10.06
N PRO A 334 -19.62 -0.59 -9.36
CA PRO A 334 -19.71 0.71 -10.04
C PRO A 334 -18.41 1.06 -10.74
N GLY A 335 -18.52 1.67 -11.92
CA GLY A 335 -17.40 2.32 -12.59
C GLY A 335 -16.85 3.47 -11.76
N ARG A 336 -15.69 3.98 -12.15
CA ARG A 336 -15.08 5.16 -11.51
C ARG A 336 -15.85 6.41 -11.92
N THR A 337 -16.36 7.15 -10.94
CA THR A 337 -16.96 8.47 -11.12
C THR A 337 -15.98 9.54 -10.64
N ASP A 338 -15.53 10.42 -11.51
CA ASP A 338 -14.70 11.57 -11.18
C ASP A 338 -15.58 12.68 -10.60
N LEU A 339 -15.17 13.24 -9.46
CA LEU A 339 -15.90 14.26 -8.72
C LEU A 339 -15.26 15.66 -8.83
N GLY A 340 -14.20 15.77 -9.64
CA GLY A 340 -13.39 16.98 -9.77
C GLY A 340 -12.24 17.05 -8.78
N GLY A 341 -11.23 17.89 -9.06
CA GLY A 341 -10.07 18.07 -8.19
C GLY A 341 -9.22 16.82 -7.97
N GLY A 342 -9.38 15.76 -8.79
CA GLY A 342 -8.72 14.47 -8.61
C GLY A 342 -9.41 13.53 -7.62
N HIS A 343 -10.50 13.97 -6.97
CA HIS A 343 -11.33 13.14 -6.11
C HIS A 343 -12.26 12.26 -6.97
N TRP A 344 -12.34 10.97 -6.66
CA TRP A 344 -13.17 10.00 -7.37
C TRP A 344 -13.73 8.93 -6.43
N THR A 345 -14.81 8.30 -6.87
CA THR A 345 -15.42 7.19 -6.12
C THR A 345 -15.97 6.10 -7.03
N HIS A 346 -16.03 4.87 -6.53
CA HIS A 346 -16.77 3.75 -7.12
C HIS A 346 -18.11 3.58 -6.39
N CYS A 347 -19.09 4.45 -6.69
CA CYS A 347 -20.39 4.42 -6.03
C CYS A 347 -21.51 4.91 -6.94
N PHE A 348 -22.55 4.11 -7.12
CA PHE A 348 -23.72 4.44 -7.94
C PHE A 348 -24.54 5.64 -7.43
N LEU A 349 -24.33 6.12 -6.20
CA LEU A 349 -24.95 7.34 -5.69
C LEU A 349 -24.48 8.60 -6.46
N TYR A 350 -23.36 8.51 -7.18
CA TYR A 350 -22.75 9.62 -7.92
C TYR A 350 -22.76 9.43 -9.44
N GLY A 351 -23.41 8.38 -9.92
CA GLY A 351 -23.53 8.03 -11.33
C GLY A 351 -23.08 6.63 -11.65
N GLU A 352 -23.22 6.25 -12.93
CA GLU A 352 -22.80 4.90 -13.37
C GLU A 352 -21.29 4.75 -13.48
N GLY A 353 -20.55 5.85 -13.54
CA GLY A 353 -19.10 5.89 -13.76
C GLY A 353 -18.71 5.40 -15.15
N ASP A 354 -17.46 5.68 -15.55
CA ASP A 354 -16.89 5.10 -16.76
C ASP A 354 -16.63 3.61 -16.57
N THR A 355 -17.32 2.78 -17.33
CA THR A 355 -17.11 1.32 -17.38
C THR A 355 -15.97 0.92 -18.32
N ALA A 356 -15.15 1.85 -18.77
CA ALA A 356 -14.03 1.60 -19.65
C ALA A 356 -12.98 0.71 -18.95
N GLY A 357 -13.11 -0.63 -19.12
CA GLY A 357 -12.14 -1.60 -18.61
C GLY A 357 -12.68 -2.94 -18.14
N THR A 358 -14.00 -3.13 -18.02
CA THR A 358 -14.56 -4.46 -17.76
C THR A 358 -14.82 -5.19 -19.08
N ASN A 359 -13.74 -5.60 -19.77
CA ASN A 359 -13.89 -6.61 -20.81
C ASN A 359 -14.33 -7.91 -20.14
N GLU A 360 -15.43 -8.46 -20.64
CA GLU A 360 -15.89 -9.82 -20.39
C GLU A 360 -14.70 -10.77 -20.47
N VAL A 361 -14.31 -11.35 -19.34
CA VAL A 361 -13.33 -12.43 -19.34
C VAL A 361 -14.08 -13.67 -19.77
N ASP A 362 -13.92 -13.97 -21.06
CA ASP A 362 -14.25 -15.25 -21.70
C ASP A 362 -13.77 -16.40 -20.78
N SER A 363 -14.71 -17.22 -20.38
CA SER A 363 -14.49 -18.42 -19.56
C SER A 363 -13.87 -19.52 -20.43
N GLN A 364 -12.57 -19.41 -20.70
CA GLN A 364 -11.81 -20.55 -21.26
C GLN A 364 -11.11 -21.32 -20.13
N PRO A 365 -11.21 -22.65 -20.11
CA PRO A 365 -10.53 -23.47 -19.13
C PRO A 365 -9.02 -23.46 -19.38
N VAL A 366 -8.27 -23.14 -18.33
CA VAL A 366 -6.80 -23.18 -18.32
C VAL A 366 -6.33 -24.58 -18.70
N GLY A 367 -5.71 -24.67 -19.88
CA GLY A 367 -5.06 -25.88 -20.40
C GLY A 367 -3.95 -26.36 -19.47
N LYS A 368 -3.87 -27.68 -19.36
CA LYS A 368 -2.77 -28.42 -18.75
C LYS A 368 -1.49 -28.16 -19.54
N GLU A 369 -0.45 -27.58 -18.93
CA GLU A 369 0.90 -27.85 -19.38
C GLU A 369 1.96 -27.60 -18.27
N ASN A 370 2.80 -28.62 -18.14
CA ASN A 370 4.15 -28.71 -17.59
C ASN A 370 4.40 -28.48 -16.09
N ILE A 371 4.27 -29.59 -15.38
CA ILE A 371 5.00 -29.89 -14.15
C ILE A 371 6.46 -30.20 -14.54
N VAL A 372 7.37 -29.27 -14.27
CA VAL A 372 8.80 -29.58 -14.25
C VAL A 372 9.15 -30.11 -12.85
N LYS A 373 9.48 -31.40 -12.79
CA LYS A 373 10.16 -32.05 -11.66
C LYS A 373 11.62 -31.58 -11.62
N GLY A 374 12.09 -31.16 -10.47
CA GLY A 374 13.49 -30.85 -10.17
C GLY A 374 13.64 -30.76 -8.68
N VAL A 375 13.91 -31.90 -8.09
CA VAL A 375 15.08 -32.47 -7.45
C VAL A 375 15.48 -31.76 -6.15
N VAL A 376 15.26 -32.54 -5.09
CA VAL A 376 15.85 -32.46 -3.75
C VAL A 376 17.36 -32.79 -3.86
N GLU A 377 18.21 -31.89 -3.34
CA GLU A 377 19.37 -32.19 -2.51
C GLU A 377 19.82 -30.93 -1.78
#